data_a8ce42930ad31b4033aad0e81344a300
#
_entry.id   a8ce42930ad31b4033aad0e81344a300
#
_cell.length_a   1.000
_cell.length_b   1.000
_cell.length_c   1.000
_cell.angle_alpha   90.00
_cell.angle_beta   90.00
_cell.angle_gamma   90.00
#
_symmetry.space_group_name_H-M   'P 1'
#
loop_
_entity.id
_entity.type
_entity.pdbx_description
1 polymer ?
#
loop_
_entity_poly.entity_id
_entity_poly.type
_entity_poly.pdbx_seq_one_letter_code
_entity_poly.pdbx_strand_id
1 'polypeptide(L)'
;YTPELIVGRIPWNSTQTVSQICARTVSFEQPNQAWKNKALLPAAMLNYADEIPNIGMERTDGATFMEYCKSNVLSNFQTTTMYEQLGLLPSINSDYVLKADTLTALLSTQSWGLVNWSAHGSAVSSARKVWLSDQNDNNLPDTNELVWANLVNTDTFNSLANQDGSVYFCASCNNGMIDNDTPSLGETLLKKKAVADISATRTGWYKLGWENPGWGGLSSYNYHFLENYAQLRMTVGQAHAYANWLHTQYCLFGDPIDDNGIIWPELQNIYTYILYGDPAIGYPAVAQAPIAKILIWEPEGNTGNTILNGLHSVAPINVVYTNHLIDTYNYLSQFDAVFCLFGLSYGPDNYNLTNDSFEYAYLLSFLQQGGKVYMEGMVNWDQNDPLFGRFGTIAPFDHIAMIEQISYTNPFMTYIWDYEGYNGGTQALATYGGTSQPLFYSYNQNYVNDIIGIWNRIGNSRTISSSFELSGVTSDVYSYWFFLSTILDTLGVLNSAPTSTNDNTVTALPITVTLSPNPFTSMVKVHVKSDLPVTISVYNIKGQLIKTTTEIPQGGNVQWLWDAKDNKNGHVANGIYLLKADNGRETKLIKTLKLH
;
A
#
# COMPACT_ATOMS: atom_id res chain seq x y z
N TYR A 1 1.84 -21.98 -3.80
CA TYR A 1 2.66 -21.78 -5.00
C TYR A 1 2.69 -20.29 -5.32
N THR A 2 3.79 -19.63 -4.99
CA THR A 2 3.99 -18.21 -5.29
C THR A 2 4.73 -18.13 -6.63
N PRO A 3 4.21 -17.38 -7.63
CA PRO A 3 4.90 -17.28 -8.92
C PRO A 3 6.21 -16.49 -8.76
N GLU A 4 7.30 -17.02 -9.30
CA GLU A 4 8.60 -16.33 -9.35
C GLU A 4 8.58 -15.10 -10.26
N LEU A 5 7.68 -15.08 -11.25
CA LEU A 5 7.50 -14.01 -12.21
C LEU A 5 6.02 -13.63 -12.31
N ILE A 6 5.77 -12.33 -12.30
CA ILE A 6 4.44 -11.78 -12.58
C ILE A 6 4.34 -11.48 -14.06
N VAL A 7 3.33 -12.04 -14.71
CA VAL A 7 3.15 -11.97 -16.16
C VAL A 7 1.85 -11.26 -16.49
N GLY A 8 1.92 -10.24 -17.34
CA GLY A 8 0.77 -9.65 -18.02
C GLY A 8 0.77 -10.01 -19.51
N ARG A 9 -0.41 -10.09 -20.12
CA ARG A 9 -0.57 -10.49 -21.51
C ARG A 9 -1.07 -9.34 -22.37
N ILE A 10 -0.41 -9.09 -23.51
CA ILE A 10 -0.90 -8.22 -24.59
C ILE A 10 -1.24 -9.11 -25.79
N PRO A 11 -2.51 -9.53 -25.99
CA PRO A 11 -2.90 -10.56 -26.95
C PRO A 11 -3.09 -9.99 -28.38
N TRP A 12 -2.31 -9.01 -28.76
CA TRP A 12 -2.43 -8.34 -30.07
C TRP A 12 -1.13 -8.42 -30.86
N ASN A 13 -1.25 -8.71 -32.16
CA ASN A 13 -0.13 -8.81 -33.10
C ASN A 13 0.01 -7.59 -34.03
N SER A 14 -0.95 -6.65 -34.00
CA SER A 14 -0.88 -5.41 -34.76
C SER A 14 0.04 -4.41 -34.10
N THR A 15 1.10 -3.98 -34.74
CA THR A 15 2.03 -2.97 -34.27
C THR A 15 1.31 -1.68 -33.84
N GLN A 16 0.31 -1.27 -34.63
CA GLN A 16 -0.49 -0.09 -34.29
C GLN A 16 -1.26 -0.27 -32.98
N THR A 17 -1.92 -1.42 -32.79
CA THR A 17 -2.68 -1.72 -31.57
C THR A 17 -1.75 -1.78 -30.35
N VAL A 18 -0.62 -2.47 -30.46
CA VAL A 18 0.37 -2.57 -29.38
C VAL A 18 0.92 -1.18 -29.03
N SER A 19 1.27 -0.36 -30.03
CA SER A 19 1.73 1.03 -29.78
C SER A 19 0.68 1.88 -29.07
N GLN A 20 -0.60 1.72 -29.39
CA GLN A 20 -1.68 2.44 -28.73
C GLN A 20 -1.85 1.99 -27.25
N ILE A 21 -1.73 0.69 -26.98
CA ILE A 21 -1.76 0.14 -25.63
C ILE A 21 -0.58 0.70 -24.83
N CYS A 22 0.65 0.61 -25.35
CA CYS A 22 1.84 1.14 -24.68
C CYS A 22 1.74 2.65 -24.43
N ALA A 23 1.28 3.42 -25.42
CA ALA A 23 1.11 4.86 -25.26
C ALA A 23 0.10 5.22 -24.16
N ARG A 24 -0.99 4.47 -24.05
CA ARG A 24 -1.99 4.64 -22.99
C ARG A 24 -1.42 4.26 -21.62
N THR A 25 -0.63 3.18 -21.53
CA THR A 25 0.09 2.79 -20.32
C THR A 25 1.02 3.91 -19.85
N VAL A 26 1.88 4.42 -20.72
CA VAL A 26 2.79 5.54 -20.42
C VAL A 26 2.01 6.80 -20.02
N SER A 27 0.87 7.08 -20.67
CA SER A 27 0.01 8.20 -20.29
C SER A 27 -0.62 8.00 -18.91
N PHE A 28 -1.01 6.78 -18.57
CA PHE A 28 -1.55 6.46 -17.26
C PHE A 28 -0.51 6.61 -16.14
N GLU A 29 0.76 6.35 -16.40
CA GLU A 29 1.83 6.51 -15.41
C GLU A 29 2.20 7.98 -15.14
N GLN A 30 1.80 8.92 -16.00
CA GLN A 30 2.10 10.34 -15.78
C GLN A 30 1.45 10.84 -14.49
N PRO A 31 2.18 11.58 -13.62
CA PRO A 31 1.66 12.04 -12.33
C PRO A 31 0.57 13.12 -12.49
N ASN A 32 -0.14 13.39 -11.38
CA ASN A 32 -1.01 14.57 -11.20
C ASN A 32 -2.31 14.62 -12.01
N GLN A 33 -2.89 13.47 -12.33
CA GLN A 33 -4.22 13.44 -12.96
C GLN A 33 -5.27 13.01 -11.93
N ALA A 34 -6.08 13.95 -11.45
CA ALA A 34 -7.06 13.75 -10.37
C ALA A 34 -8.08 12.63 -10.64
N TRP A 35 -8.39 12.35 -11.91
CA TRP A 35 -9.33 11.29 -12.29
C TRP A 35 -8.84 9.89 -11.94
N LYS A 36 -7.54 9.69 -11.75
CA LYS A 36 -6.98 8.39 -11.38
C LYS A 36 -7.43 7.91 -10.00
N ASN A 37 -7.85 8.82 -9.14
CA ASN A 37 -8.42 8.51 -7.83
C ASN A 37 -9.95 8.32 -7.88
N LYS A 38 -10.55 8.23 -9.07
CA LYS A 38 -11.97 7.92 -9.24
C LYS A 38 -12.16 6.43 -9.51
N ALA A 39 -13.11 5.82 -8.82
CA ALA A 39 -13.51 4.43 -9.06
C ALA A 39 -14.99 4.36 -9.47
N LEU A 40 -15.27 3.62 -10.52
CA LEU A 40 -16.62 3.31 -10.98
C LEU A 40 -16.95 1.86 -10.59
N LEU A 41 -18.08 1.67 -9.89
CA LEU A 41 -18.47 0.42 -9.26
C LEU A 41 -19.86 -0.06 -9.75
N PRO A 42 -19.95 -0.59 -10.97
CA PRO A 42 -21.19 -1.19 -11.47
C PRO A 42 -21.44 -2.57 -10.81
N ALA A 43 -22.65 -2.80 -10.28
CA ALA A 43 -22.98 -4.08 -9.65
C ALA A 43 -24.40 -4.52 -9.97
N ALA A 44 -24.50 -5.72 -10.52
CA ALA A 44 -25.74 -6.39 -10.85
C ALA A 44 -26.21 -7.29 -9.70
N MET A 45 -27.48 -7.63 -9.71
CA MET A 45 -27.99 -8.76 -8.96
C MET A 45 -27.43 -10.05 -9.57
N LEU A 46 -26.67 -10.81 -8.77
CA LEU A 46 -26.09 -12.08 -9.23
C LEU A 46 -27.09 -13.22 -9.08
N ASN A 47 -27.86 -13.20 -7.98
CA ASN A 47 -28.82 -14.21 -7.68
C ASN A 47 -29.93 -13.67 -6.80
N TYR A 48 -31.20 -13.98 -7.11
CA TYR A 48 -32.31 -13.75 -6.20
C TYR A 48 -32.46 -14.93 -5.24
N ALA A 49 -33.03 -14.69 -4.07
CA ALA A 49 -33.36 -15.78 -3.16
C ALA A 49 -34.38 -16.75 -3.83
N ASP A 50 -34.15 -18.04 -3.63
CA ASP A 50 -35.02 -19.12 -4.13
C ASP A 50 -35.28 -19.08 -5.65
N GLU A 51 -34.41 -18.44 -6.43
CA GLU A 51 -34.47 -18.39 -7.91
C GLU A 51 -34.53 -19.78 -8.55
N ILE A 52 -33.95 -20.77 -7.91
CA ILE A 52 -34.15 -22.19 -8.26
C ILE A 52 -34.92 -22.83 -7.13
N PRO A 53 -36.15 -23.30 -7.39
CA PRO A 53 -37.01 -23.89 -6.36
C PRO A 53 -36.34 -25.05 -5.63
N ASN A 54 -36.57 -25.14 -4.31
CA ASN A 54 -36.14 -26.22 -3.43
C ASN A 54 -34.61 -26.39 -3.22
N ILE A 55 -33.80 -25.44 -3.61
CA ILE A 55 -32.33 -25.47 -3.37
C ILE A 55 -31.93 -24.58 -2.18
N GLY A 56 -32.82 -23.68 -1.74
CA GLY A 56 -32.52 -22.74 -0.64
C GLY A 56 -31.46 -21.73 -1.04
N MET A 57 -31.54 -21.17 -2.25
CA MET A 57 -30.59 -20.19 -2.74
C MET A 57 -30.71 -18.88 -1.98
N GLU A 58 -29.60 -18.39 -1.42
CA GLU A 58 -29.53 -17.09 -0.79
C GLU A 58 -29.40 -15.99 -1.82
N ARG A 59 -30.00 -14.83 -1.58
CA ARG A 59 -29.82 -13.64 -2.41
C ARG A 59 -28.35 -13.24 -2.42
N THR A 60 -27.82 -13.01 -3.60
CA THR A 60 -26.45 -12.51 -3.79
C THR A 60 -26.49 -11.26 -4.64
N ASP A 61 -26.26 -10.13 -3.98
CA ASP A 61 -26.31 -8.80 -4.58
C ASP A 61 -24.90 -8.24 -4.70
N GLY A 62 -24.47 -7.97 -5.94
CA GLY A 62 -23.17 -7.36 -6.20
C GLY A 62 -22.98 -6.00 -5.51
N ALA A 63 -24.08 -5.28 -5.22
CA ALA A 63 -24.01 -4.01 -4.50
C ALA A 63 -23.54 -4.17 -3.06
N THR A 64 -23.95 -5.24 -2.37
CA THR A 64 -23.47 -5.56 -1.02
C THR A 64 -21.95 -5.69 -1.00
N PHE A 65 -21.41 -6.40 -1.97
CA PHE A 65 -19.96 -6.53 -2.14
C PHE A 65 -19.30 -5.18 -2.43
N MET A 66 -19.84 -4.35 -3.34
CA MET A 66 -19.24 -3.06 -3.68
C MET A 66 -19.27 -2.07 -2.50
N GLU A 67 -20.34 -2.02 -1.71
CA GLU A 67 -20.39 -1.19 -0.50
C GLU A 67 -19.40 -1.67 0.57
N TYR A 68 -19.21 -2.98 0.69
CA TYR A 68 -18.18 -3.52 1.57
C TYR A 68 -16.77 -3.08 1.13
N CYS A 69 -16.45 -3.17 -0.16
CA CYS A 69 -15.19 -2.70 -0.69
C CYS A 69 -15.01 -1.19 -0.53
N LYS A 70 -16.04 -0.41 -0.83
CA LYS A 70 -16.02 1.05 -0.68
C LYS A 70 -15.70 1.47 0.75
N SER A 71 -16.29 0.79 1.73
CA SER A 71 -16.11 1.11 3.15
C SER A 71 -14.76 0.66 3.71
N ASN A 72 -14.21 -0.45 3.21
CA ASN A 72 -13.05 -1.09 3.83
C ASN A 72 -11.74 -0.86 3.07
N VAL A 73 -11.74 -0.83 1.72
CA VAL A 73 -10.51 -0.82 0.92
C VAL A 73 -10.43 0.28 -0.13
N LEU A 74 -11.52 1.01 -0.42
CA LEU A 74 -11.56 2.07 -1.43
C LEU A 74 -11.66 3.48 -0.83
N SER A 75 -11.33 3.68 0.43
CA SER A 75 -11.40 4.99 1.11
C SER A 75 -10.56 6.09 0.43
N ASN A 76 -9.53 5.70 -0.33
CA ASN A 76 -8.66 6.59 -1.08
C ASN A 76 -9.23 6.98 -2.46
N PHE A 77 -10.34 6.39 -2.87
CA PHE A 77 -11.00 6.69 -4.13
C PHE A 77 -12.25 7.54 -3.95
N GLN A 78 -12.50 8.42 -4.91
CA GLN A 78 -13.83 8.99 -5.12
C GLN A 78 -14.67 7.94 -5.86
N THR A 79 -15.49 7.21 -5.15
CA THR A 79 -16.31 6.14 -5.69
C THR A 79 -17.58 6.69 -6.31
N THR A 80 -17.97 6.12 -7.46
CA THR A 80 -19.27 6.29 -8.09
C THR A 80 -19.91 4.92 -8.23
N THR A 81 -21.09 4.77 -7.67
CA THR A 81 -21.81 3.50 -7.58
C THR A 81 -22.91 3.41 -8.63
N MET A 82 -23.11 2.21 -9.20
CA MET A 82 -24.21 1.91 -10.12
C MET A 82 -24.79 0.54 -9.78
N TYR A 83 -25.97 0.50 -9.19
CA TYR A 83 -26.57 -0.75 -8.72
C TYR A 83 -27.88 -1.07 -9.41
N GLU A 84 -28.25 -2.35 -9.38
CA GLU A 84 -29.50 -2.85 -9.95
C GLU A 84 -30.69 -2.33 -9.13
N GLN A 85 -31.38 -1.32 -9.64
CA GLN A 85 -32.51 -0.68 -8.98
C GLN A 85 -33.82 -0.91 -9.73
N LEU A 86 -33.82 -1.77 -10.74
CA LEU A 86 -35.03 -2.10 -11.48
C LEU A 86 -35.63 -3.43 -10.97
N GLY A 87 -36.92 -3.59 -11.20
CA GLY A 87 -37.63 -4.81 -10.88
C GLY A 87 -38.25 -4.83 -9.50
N LEU A 88 -38.76 -6.01 -9.10
CA LEU A 88 -39.54 -6.19 -7.88
C LEU A 88 -38.72 -6.23 -6.60
N LEU A 89 -37.49 -6.73 -6.66
CA LEU A 89 -36.53 -6.76 -5.53
C LEU A 89 -35.25 -6.00 -5.89
N PRO A 90 -35.30 -4.67 -5.94
CA PRO A 90 -34.15 -3.88 -6.30
C PRO A 90 -33.02 -3.99 -5.26
N SER A 91 -31.82 -3.64 -5.69
CA SER A 91 -30.66 -3.45 -4.83
C SER A 91 -30.80 -2.16 -4.00
N ILE A 92 -29.83 -1.93 -3.11
CA ILE A 92 -29.71 -0.69 -2.34
C ILE A 92 -29.50 0.52 -3.24
N ASN A 93 -29.70 1.73 -2.72
CA ASN A 93 -29.53 2.97 -3.47
C ASN A 93 -28.08 3.16 -3.94
N SER A 94 -27.92 3.75 -5.10
CA SER A 94 -26.64 4.10 -5.72
C SER A 94 -26.71 5.48 -6.39
N ASP A 95 -25.53 6.00 -6.80
CA ASP A 95 -25.46 7.27 -7.52
C ASP A 95 -26.18 7.21 -8.88
N TYR A 96 -26.15 6.03 -9.52
CA TYR A 96 -26.81 5.78 -10.80
C TYR A 96 -27.49 4.41 -10.80
N VAL A 97 -28.63 4.33 -11.47
CA VAL A 97 -29.28 3.05 -11.78
C VAL A 97 -28.41 2.27 -12.79
N LEU A 98 -28.21 0.99 -12.57
CA LEU A 98 -27.43 0.13 -13.46
C LEU A 98 -28.14 -0.05 -14.82
N LYS A 99 -27.67 0.65 -15.84
CA LYS A 99 -28.16 0.58 -17.22
C LYS A 99 -27.00 0.68 -18.21
N ALA A 100 -27.10 -0.03 -19.32
CA ALA A 100 -26.09 -0.04 -20.38
C ALA A 100 -25.78 1.36 -20.91
N ASP A 101 -26.81 2.15 -21.21
CA ASP A 101 -26.65 3.50 -21.76
C ASP A 101 -25.96 4.44 -20.77
N THR A 102 -26.33 4.37 -19.49
CA THR A 102 -25.72 5.17 -18.42
C THR A 102 -24.27 4.80 -18.21
N LEU A 103 -23.95 3.50 -18.18
CA LEU A 103 -22.58 3.02 -18.03
C LEU A 103 -21.73 3.45 -19.26
N THR A 104 -22.25 3.26 -20.45
CA THR A 104 -21.57 3.70 -21.69
C THR A 104 -21.32 5.22 -21.70
N ALA A 105 -22.31 6.01 -21.27
CA ALA A 105 -22.17 7.46 -21.16
C ALA A 105 -21.07 7.86 -20.16
N LEU A 106 -21.03 7.25 -18.98
CA LEU A 106 -20.00 7.51 -17.96
C LEU A 106 -18.61 7.12 -18.46
N LEU A 107 -18.47 5.96 -19.09
CA LEU A 107 -17.20 5.51 -19.67
C LEU A 107 -16.72 6.39 -20.86
N SER A 108 -17.65 6.99 -21.61
CA SER A 108 -17.35 7.85 -22.77
C SER A 108 -17.01 9.29 -22.37
N THR A 109 -17.60 9.81 -21.30
CA THR A 109 -17.51 11.23 -20.94
C THR A 109 -16.61 11.51 -19.76
N GLN A 110 -16.27 10.49 -18.96
CA GLN A 110 -15.44 10.62 -17.77
C GLN A 110 -14.26 9.66 -17.83
N SER A 111 -13.19 10.02 -17.11
CA SER A 111 -11.99 9.21 -16.93
C SER A 111 -12.00 8.61 -15.52
N TRP A 112 -11.58 7.35 -15.41
CA TRP A 112 -11.60 6.55 -14.19
C TRP A 112 -10.23 5.91 -13.99
N GLY A 113 -9.71 5.95 -12.77
CA GLY A 113 -8.49 5.20 -12.42
C GLY A 113 -8.76 3.72 -12.25
N LEU A 114 -9.93 3.40 -11.70
CA LEU A 114 -10.38 2.03 -11.46
C LEU A 114 -11.82 1.87 -11.94
N VAL A 115 -12.10 0.76 -12.63
CA VAL A 115 -13.46 0.28 -12.93
C VAL A 115 -13.55 -1.15 -12.43
N ASN A 116 -14.40 -1.38 -11.47
CA ASN A 116 -14.61 -2.69 -10.89
C ASN A 116 -16.08 -3.05 -10.98
N TRP A 117 -16.44 -4.04 -11.78
CA TRP A 117 -17.82 -4.47 -11.87
C TRP A 117 -18.06 -5.88 -11.35
N SER A 118 -19.28 -6.11 -10.85
CA SER A 118 -19.82 -7.41 -10.49
C SER A 118 -21.06 -7.70 -11.33
N ALA A 119 -20.99 -8.67 -12.23
CA ALA A 119 -22.05 -8.97 -13.19
C ALA A 119 -21.95 -10.43 -13.69
N HIS A 120 -22.96 -10.89 -14.42
CA HIS A 120 -22.80 -12.10 -15.24
C HIS A 120 -21.98 -11.82 -16.48
N GLY A 121 -21.39 -12.86 -17.09
CA GLY A 121 -20.53 -12.66 -18.24
C GLY A 121 -20.53 -13.79 -19.25
N SER A 122 -20.11 -13.42 -20.46
CA SER A 122 -19.76 -14.30 -21.56
C SER A 122 -18.44 -13.86 -22.15
N ALA A 123 -17.93 -14.56 -23.16
CA ALA A 123 -16.67 -14.15 -23.80
C ALA A 123 -16.71 -12.70 -24.32
N VAL A 124 -17.82 -12.21 -24.79
CA VAL A 124 -17.94 -10.93 -25.50
C VAL A 124 -18.83 -9.89 -24.80
N SER A 125 -19.43 -10.22 -23.65
CA SER A 125 -20.34 -9.31 -22.95
C SER A 125 -20.39 -9.57 -21.45
N SER A 126 -20.76 -8.53 -20.68
CA SER A 126 -21.27 -8.66 -19.33
C SER A 126 -22.76 -8.31 -19.31
N ALA A 127 -23.53 -8.99 -18.48
CA ALA A 127 -24.97 -8.91 -18.43
C ALA A 127 -25.46 -8.76 -16.99
N ARG A 128 -26.65 -8.20 -16.86
CA ARG A 128 -27.41 -8.12 -15.63
C ARG A 128 -28.71 -8.89 -15.73
N LYS A 129 -29.22 -9.35 -14.61
CA LYS A 129 -30.46 -10.10 -14.48
C LYS A 129 -31.44 -9.29 -13.61
N VAL A 130 -32.70 -9.19 -14.05
CA VAL A 130 -33.71 -8.36 -13.39
C VAL A 130 -35.00 -9.14 -13.27
N TRP A 131 -35.59 -9.23 -12.08
CA TRP A 131 -36.91 -9.75 -11.87
C TRP A 131 -37.95 -8.66 -12.09
N LEU A 132 -38.54 -8.61 -13.29
CA LEU A 132 -39.43 -7.53 -13.71
C LEU A 132 -40.87 -7.68 -13.27
N SER A 133 -41.40 -8.91 -13.20
CA SER A 133 -42.80 -9.20 -12.87
C SER A 133 -42.93 -10.56 -12.21
N ASP A 134 -43.85 -10.69 -11.31
CA ASP A 134 -44.33 -11.96 -10.73
C ASP A 134 -45.63 -12.31 -11.48
N GLN A 135 -45.57 -13.22 -12.44
CA GLN A 135 -46.68 -13.53 -13.34
C GLN A 135 -47.67 -14.51 -12.76
N ASN A 136 -47.28 -15.26 -11.76
CA ASN A 136 -48.08 -16.30 -11.13
C ASN A 136 -48.44 -16.01 -9.67
N ASP A 137 -48.08 -14.80 -9.17
CA ASP A 137 -48.32 -14.30 -7.83
C ASP A 137 -47.77 -15.23 -6.71
N ASN A 138 -46.65 -15.92 -6.98
CA ASN A 138 -46.03 -16.82 -5.98
C ASN A 138 -44.96 -16.14 -5.13
N ASN A 139 -44.62 -14.90 -5.41
CA ASN A 139 -43.53 -14.11 -4.80
C ASN A 139 -42.15 -14.78 -4.88
N LEU A 140 -41.91 -15.59 -5.92
CA LEU A 140 -40.63 -16.21 -6.23
C LEU A 140 -40.13 -15.77 -7.62
N PRO A 141 -38.84 -15.54 -7.81
CA PRO A 141 -38.29 -15.11 -9.09
C PRO A 141 -38.11 -16.29 -10.04
N ASP A 142 -39.18 -16.74 -10.63
CA ASP A 142 -39.15 -17.85 -11.57
C ASP A 142 -38.33 -17.53 -12.81
N THR A 143 -37.67 -18.52 -13.40
CA THR A 143 -36.74 -18.35 -14.53
C THR A 143 -37.38 -17.61 -15.71
N ASN A 144 -38.68 -17.78 -15.97
CA ASN A 144 -39.41 -17.10 -17.04
C ASN A 144 -39.76 -15.64 -16.73
N GLU A 145 -39.60 -15.20 -15.48
CA GLU A 145 -39.86 -13.86 -14.99
C GLU A 145 -38.58 -13.01 -14.90
N LEU A 146 -37.45 -13.67 -15.04
CA LEU A 146 -36.16 -13.04 -15.04
C LEU A 146 -35.74 -12.57 -16.45
N VAL A 147 -35.48 -11.29 -16.56
CA VAL A 147 -35.02 -10.70 -17.83
C VAL A 147 -33.51 -10.47 -17.79
N TRP A 148 -32.86 -11.08 -18.75
CA TRP A 148 -31.45 -10.85 -19.01
C TRP A 148 -31.25 -9.63 -19.90
N ALA A 149 -30.48 -8.66 -19.44
CA ALA A 149 -30.17 -7.45 -20.20
C ALA A 149 -28.64 -7.29 -20.32
N ASN A 150 -28.21 -6.89 -21.50
CA ASN A 150 -26.82 -6.58 -21.72
C ASN A 150 -26.41 -5.36 -20.88
N LEU A 151 -25.23 -5.41 -20.27
CA LEU A 151 -24.64 -4.29 -19.55
C LEU A 151 -23.57 -3.61 -20.40
N VAL A 152 -22.60 -4.35 -20.85
CA VAL A 152 -21.55 -3.94 -21.81
C VAL A 152 -21.19 -5.11 -22.72
N ASN A 153 -20.68 -4.80 -23.89
CA ASN A 153 -20.13 -5.78 -24.81
C ASN A 153 -18.93 -5.19 -25.59
N THR A 154 -18.33 -5.98 -26.46
CA THR A 154 -17.21 -5.56 -27.29
C THR A 154 -17.54 -4.33 -28.14
N ASP A 155 -18.77 -4.21 -28.66
CA ASP A 155 -19.20 -3.03 -29.44
C ASP A 155 -19.27 -1.77 -28.58
N THR A 156 -19.71 -1.89 -27.31
CA THR A 156 -19.68 -0.78 -26.36
C THR A 156 -18.28 -0.18 -26.27
N PHE A 157 -17.27 -1.00 -26.04
CA PHE A 157 -15.89 -0.51 -25.93
C PHE A 157 -15.31 -0.03 -27.25
N ASN A 158 -15.69 -0.66 -28.36
CA ASN A 158 -15.28 -0.20 -29.69
C ASN A 158 -15.82 1.20 -30.03
N SER A 159 -16.96 1.60 -29.46
CA SER A 159 -17.62 2.89 -29.68
C SER A 159 -17.20 4.02 -28.71
N LEU A 160 -16.46 3.73 -27.64
CA LEU A 160 -16.09 4.75 -26.65
C LEU A 160 -15.21 5.85 -27.25
N ALA A 161 -15.60 7.10 -26.99
CA ALA A 161 -14.85 8.28 -27.42
C ALA A 161 -13.64 8.57 -26.49
N ASN A 162 -13.82 8.43 -25.18
CA ASN A 162 -12.76 8.65 -24.21
C ASN A 162 -11.78 7.45 -24.23
N GLN A 163 -10.49 7.74 -24.41
CA GLN A 163 -9.40 6.76 -24.52
C GLN A 163 -8.48 6.75 -23.29
N ASP A 164 -8.75 7.55 -22.24
CA ASP A 164 -7.95 7.55 -21.04
C ASP A 164 -7.96 6.16 -20.40
N GLY A 165 -6.77 5.72 -19.98
CA GLY A 165 -6.56 4.40 -19.45
C GLY A 165 -7.20 4.19 -18.07
N SER A 166 -7.65 2.98 -17.80
CA SER A 166 -8.17 2.59 -16.48
C SER A 166 -7.68 1.18 -16.14
N VAL A 167 -7.57 0.88 -14.85
CA VAL A 167 -7.45 -0.50 -14.38
C VAL A 167 -8.86 -1.08 -14.25
N TYR A 168 -9.06 -2.27 -14.80
CA TYR A 168 -10.33 -2.99 -14.74
C TYR A 168 -10.20 -4.26 -13.91
N PHE A 169 -11.21 -4.54 -13.11
CA PHE A 169 -11.47 -5.86 -12.58
C PHE A 169 -12.87 -6.30 -12.99
N CYS A 170 -12.93 -7.35 -13.80
CA CYS A 170 -14.18 -7.86 -14.35
C CYS A 170 -14.64 -9.08 -13.54
N ALA A 171 -15.39 -8.86 -12.45
CA ALA A 171 -15.99 -9.93 -11.66
C ALA A 171 -17.19 -10.52 -12.41
N SER A 172 -16.90 -11.31 -13.46
CA SER A 172 -17.86 -11.94 -14.35
C SER A 172 -17.24 -13.13 -15.12
N CYS A 173 -18.08 -14.05 -15.59
CA CYS A 173 -17.64 -15.25 -16.29
C CYS A 173 -17.04 -14.92 -17.66
N ASN A 174 -16.02 -15.64 -18.08
CA ASN A 174 -15.50 -15.75 -19.47
C ASN A 174 -15.05 -14.43 -20.12
N ASN A 175 -15.10 -13.29 -19.47
CA ASN A 175 -14.72 -12.01 -20.10
C ASN A 175 -13.28 -11.97 -20.60
N GLY A 176 -12.39 -12.75 -20.00
CA GLY A 176 -10.99 -12.92 -20.39
C GLY A 176 -10.71 -14.15 -21.26
N MET A 177 -11.69 -14.73 -21.92
CA MET A 177 -11.55 -15.98 -22.69
C MET A 177 -10.53 -15.84 -23.82
N ILE A 178 -9.47 -16.66 -23.80
CA ILE A 178 -8.32 -16.55 -24.71
C ILE A 178 -8.44 -17.37 -26.00
N ASP A 179 -9.37 -18.30 -26.02
CA ASP A 179 -9.60 -19.28 -27.09
C ASP A 179 -10.97 -19.07 -27.77
N ASN A 180 -11.50 -17.85 -27.72
CA ASN A 180 -12.70 -17.48 -28.45
C ASN A 180 -12.37 -17.11 -29.90
N ASP A 181 -13.27 -17.37 -30.83
CA ASP A 181 -13.09 -17.10 -32.27
C ASP A 181 -12.95 -15.60 -32.59
N THR A 182 -13.53 -14.75 -31.74
CA THR A 182 -13.40 -13.28 -31.79
C THR A 182 -12.77 -12.75 -30.52
N PRO A 183 -12.15 -11.57 -30.58
CA PRO A 183 -11.58 -10.99 -29.37
C PRO A 183 -12.58 -10.92 -28.21
N SER A 184 -12.16 -11.41 -27.05
CA SER A 184 -12.97 -11.37 -25.84
C SER A 184 -13.19 -9.94 -25.35
N LEU A 185 -14.09 -9.78 -24.35
CA LEU A 185 -14.35 -8.49 -23.75
C LEU A 185 -13.08 -7.90 -23.11
N GLY A 186 -12.29 -8.71 -22.38
CA GLY A 186 -11.03 -8.27 -21.77
C GLY A 186 -9.96 -7.88 -22.79
N GLU A 187 -9.83 -8.66 -23.88
CA GLU A 187 -8.95 -8.29 -24.98
C GLU A 187 -9.38 -6.98 -25.63
N THR A 188 -10.69 -6.77 -25.82
CA THR A 188 -11.24 -5.53 -26.37
C THR A 188 -11.08 -4.36 -25.40
N LEU A 189 -11.25 -4.58 -24.10
CA LEU A 189 -10.95 -3.60 -23.06
C LEU A 189 -9.50 -3.13 -23.13
N LEU A 190 -8.55 -4.06 -23.16
CA LEU A 190 -7.14 -3.71 -23.28
C LEU A 190 -6.85 -2.92 -24.54
N LYS A 191 -7.43 -3.31 -25.67
CA LYS A 191 -7.27 -2.59 -26.94
C LYS A 191 -7.77 -1.16 -26.87
N LYS A 192 -8.88 -0.91 -26.18
CA LYS A 192 -9.64 0.34 -26.31
C LYS A 192 -9.55 1.26 -25.08
N LYS A 193 -9.46 0.71 -23.89
CA LYS A 193 -9.68 1.47 -22.66
C LYS A 193 -8.75 1.09 -21.50
N ALA A 194 -8.51 -0.19 -21.28
CA ALA A 194 -7.73 -0.64 -20.15
C ALA A 194 -6.22 -0.39 -20.32
N VAL A 195 -5.52 -0.13 -19.23
CA VAL A 195 -4.07 -0.27 -19.11
C VAL A 195 -3.73 -1.61 -18.49
N ALA A 196 -4.64 -2.12 -17.67
CA ALA A 196 -4.65 -3.47 -17.12
C ALA A 196 -6.09 -3.93 -16.93
N ASP A 197 -6.36 -5.19 -17.19
CA ASP A 197 -7.66 -5.84 -17.02
C ASP A 197 -7.49 -7.22 -16.41
N ILE A 198 -8.17 -7.46 -15.30
CA ILE A 198 -8.23 -8.76 -14.63
C ILE A 198 -9.58 -9.37 -14.92
N SER A 199 -9.59 -10.45 -15.70
CA SER A 199 -10.80 -11.10 -16.21
C SER A 199 -10.68 -12.62 -16.19
N ALA A 200 -11.81 -13.30 -16.01
CA ALA A 200 -11.89 -14.76 -16.00
C ALA A 200 -11.86 -15.33 -17.43
N THR A 201 -11.00 -16.32 -17.68
CA THR A 201 -10.95 -17.07 -18.96
C THR A 201 -12.01 -18.15 -19.05
N ARG A 202 -12.64 -18.49 -17.96
CA ARG A 202 -13.70 -19.51 -17.80
C ARG A 202 -14.80 -18.98 -16.86
N THR A 203 -15.75 -19.86 -16.52
CA THR A 203 -16.77 -19.51 -15.53
C THR A 203 -16.14 -19.08 -14.22
N GLY A 204 -16.45 -17.86 -13.78
CA GLY A 204 -16.10 -17.37 -12.45
C GLY A 204 -17.23 -17.69 -11.46
N TRP A 205 -16.90 -18.30 -10.34
CA TRP A 205 -17.88 -18.72 -9.34
C TRP A 205 -17.98 -17.71 -8.24
N TYR A 206 -19.19 -17.16 -8.01
CA TYR A 206 -19.50 -16.36 -6.83
C TYR A 206 -20.04 -17.26 -5.70
N LYS A 207 -19.91 -16.81 -4.48
CA LYS A 207 -20.48 -17.48 -3.30
C LYS A 207 -21.86 -16.90 -3.02
N LEU A 208 -22.86 -17.77 -2.85
CA LEU A 208 -24.21 -17.36 -2.46
C LEU A 208 -24.18 -16.66 -1.10
N GLY A 209 -24.96 -15.59 -0.94
CA GLY A 209 -25.05 -14.85 0.31
C GLY A 209 -23.73 -14.27 0.81
N TRP A 210 -22.83 -13.86 -0.08
CA TRP A 210 -21.52 -13.35 0.30
C TRP A 210 -21.61 -12.17 1.30
N GLU A 211 -20.88 -12.26 2.41
CA GLU A 211 -20.89 -11.27 3.49
C GLU A 211 -19.52 -10.66 3.82
N ASN A 212 -18.42 -11.40 3.63
CA ASN A 212 -17.08 -10.95 4.00
C ASN A 212 -15.99 -11.69 3.20
N PRO A 213 -14.73 -11.19 3.20
CA PRO A 213 -13.64 -11.75 2.42
C PRO A 213 -13.28 -13.22 2.71
N GLY A 214 -13.56 -13.72 3.90
CA GLY A 214 -13.34 -15.13 4.27
C GLY A 214 -14.41 -16.08 3.73
N TRP A 215 -15.49 -15.57 3.10
CA TRP A 215 -16.60 -16.38 2.61
C TRP A 215 -16.28 -17.17 1.34
N GLY A 216 -15.28 -16.73 0.56
CA GLY A 216 -14.87 -17.34 -0.70
C GLY A 216 -15.58 -16.76 -1.92
N GLY A 217 -15.42 -17.44 -3.04
CA GLY A 217 -15.95 -17.04 -4.33
C GLY A 217 -15.29 -15.83 -4.95
N LEU A 218 -15.79 -15.45 -6.10
CA LEU A 218 -15.25 -14.34 -6.91
C LEU A 218 -15.23 -12.99 -6.16
N SER A 219 -16.18 -12.76 -5.27
CA SER A 219 -16.22 -11.53 -4.47
C SER A 219 -15.05 -11.45 -3.48
N SER A 220 -14.70 -12.56 -2.82
CA SER A 220 -13.52 -12.59 -1.95
C SER A 220 -12.22 -12.41 -2.75
N TYR A 221 -12.11 -13.05 -3.91
CA TYR A 221 -10.97 -12.87 -4.80
C TYR A 221 -10.80 -11.41 -5.24
N ASN A 222 -11.88 -10.77 -5.66
CA ASN A 222 -11.91 -9.37 -6.05
C ASN A 222 -11.58 -8.44 -4.86
N TYR A 223 -12.12 -8.74 -3.66
CA TYR A 223 -11.78 -7.99 -2.46
C TYR A 223 -10.27 -8.02 -2.19
N HIS A 224 -9.65 -9.19 -2.22
CA HIS A 224 -8.21 -9.33 -2.02
C HIS A 224 -7.40 -8.58 -3.07
N PHE A 225 -7.85 -8.57 -4.33
CA PHE A 225 -7.22 -7.73 -5.35
C PHE A 225 -7.32 -6.24 -5.01
N LEU A 226 -8.50 -5.75 -4.63
CA LEU A 226 -8.70 -4.33 -4.29
C LEU A 226 -7.94 -3.92 -3.04
N GLU A 227 -7.90 -4.76 -2.02
CA GLU A 227 -7.11 -4.55 -0.80
C GLU A 227 -5.63 -4.33 -1.17
N ASN A 228 -5.07 -5.24 -1.95
CA ASN A 228 -3.67 -5.18 -2.36
C ASN A 228 -3.38 -4.00 -3.31
N TYR A 229 -4.26 -3.75 -4.29
CA TYR A 229 -4.07 -2.68 -5.26
C TYR A 229 -4.37 -1.29 -4.68
N ALA A 230 -5.53 -1.12 -4.04
CA ALA A 230 -6.04 0.19 -3.65
C ALA A 230 -5.57 0.64 -2.26
N GLN A 231 -5.55 -0.27 -1.29
CA GLN A 231 -5.16 0.05 0.09
C GLN A 231 -3.65 -0.10 0.28
N LEU A 232 -3.11 -1.23 -0.17
CA LEU A 232 -1.69 -1.56 0.01
C LEU A 232 -0.81 -1.07 -1.15
N ARG A 233 -1.41 -0.48 -2.19
CA ARG A 233 -0.73 0.21 -3.31
C ARG A 233 0.26 -0.63 -4.10
N MET A 234 0.03 -1.91 -4.18
CA MET A 234 0.78 -2.82 -5.04
C MET A 234 0.60 -2.47 -6.52
N THR A 235 1.52 -2.90 -7.35
CA THR A 235 1.26 -2.95 -8.80
C THR A 235 0.11 -3.89 -9.09
N VAL A 236 -0.57 -3.69 -10.22
CA VAL A 236 -1.70 -4.55 -10.62
C VAL A 236 -1.30 -6.03 -10.65
N GLY A 237 -0.09 -6.32 -11.16
CA GLY A 237 0.42 -7.69 -11.20
C GLY A 237 0.69 -8.26 -9.82
N GLN A 238 1.29 -7.48 -8.94
CA GLN A 238 1.50 -7.87 -7.55
C GLN A 238 0.16 -8.12 -6.84
N ALA A 239 -0.78 -7.19 -6.96
CA ALA A 239 -2.10 -7.29 -6.36
C ALA A 239 -2.87 -8.54 -6.84
N HIS A 240 -2.77 -8.85 -8.14
CA HIS A 240 -3.38 -10.04 -8.72
C HIS A 240 -2.72 -11.34 -8.23
N ALA A 241 -1.38 -11.42 -8.25
CA ALA A 241 -0.65 -12.60 -7.78
C ALA A 241 -0.91 -12.85 -6.29
N TYR A 242 -0.96 -11.78 -5.50
CA TYR A 242 -1.22 -11.88 -4.08
C TYR A 242 -2.68 -12.22 -3.76
N ALA A 243 -3.63 -11.70 -4.52
CA ALA A 243 -5.03 -12.13 -4.42
C ALA A 243 -5.18 -13.64 -4.70
N ASN A 244 -4.46 -14.17 -5.67
CA ASN A 244 -4.40 -15.63 -5.92
C ASN A 244 -3.89 -16.39 -4.69
N TRP A 245 -2.79 -15.92 -4.10
CA TRP A 245 -2.20 -16.55 -2.94
C TRP A 245 -3.16 -16.50 -1.74
N LEU A 246 -3.72 -15.33 -1.41
CA LEU A 246 -4.70 -15.17 -0.34
C LEU A 246 -5.91 -16.09 -0.54
N HIS A 247 -6.46 -16.09 -1.73
CA HIS A 247 -7.61 -16.93 -2.04
C HIS A 247 -7.27 -18.44 -1.91
N THR A 248 -6.05 -18.84 -2.29
CA THR A 248 -5.55 -20.20 -2.09
C THR A 248 -5.47 -20.54 -0.60
N GLN A 249 -4.91 -19.63 0.21
CA GLN A 249 -4.75 -19.89 1.65
C GLN A 249 -6.07 -19.97 2.39
N TYR A 250 -7.06 -19.16 2.02
CA TYR A 250 -8.25 -18.95 2.82
C TYR A 250 -9.48 -19.66 2.30
N CYS A 251 -9.55 -19.92 1.02
CA CYS A 251 -10.75 -20.49 0.40
C CYS A 251 -10.54 -21.94 -0.05
N LEU A 252 -9.30 -22.44 -0.08
CA LEU A 252 -8.98 -23.82 -0.47
C LEU A 252 -8.74 -24.77 0.71
N PHE A 253 -8.67 -24.29 1.95
CA PHE A 253 -8.54 -25.12 3.15
C PHE A 253 -9.87 -25.76 3.56
N GLY A 254 -10.45 -26.48 2.69
CA GLY A 254 -11.54 -27.42 2.84
C GLY A 254 -11.34 -28.42 1.73
N ASP A 255 -12.08 -29.45 1.59
CA ASP A 255 -11.86 -30.44 0.54
C ASP A 255 -11.89 -29.82 -0.87
N PRO A 256 -10.75 -29.77 -1.58
CA PRO A 256 -10.67 -29.08 -2.90
C PRO A 256 -11.35 -29.85 -4.02
N ILE A 257 -11.81 -31.05 -3.75
CA ILE A 257 -12.48 -31.93 -4.71
C ILE A 257 -13.66 -32.53 -3.97
N ASP A 258 -14.87 -32.41 -4.53
CA ASP A 258 -16.05 -33.06 -3.98
C ASP A 258 -15.97 -34.61 -4.14
N ASP A 259 -16.86 -35.34 -3.47
CA ASP A 259 -16.93 -36.81 -3.52
C ASP A 259 -17.12 -37.36 -4.95
N ASN A 260 -17.41 -36.51 -5.93
CA ASN A 260 -17.59 -36.84 -7.33
C ASN A 260 -16.35 -36.52 -8.18
N GLY A 261 -15.27 -36.00 -7.58
CA GLY A 261 -14.05 -35.61 -8.29
C GLY A 261 -14.16 -34.28 -9.05
N ILE A 262 -15.17 -33.45 -8.72
CA ILE A 262 -15.37 -32.15 -9.37
C ILE A 262 -14.45 -31.13 -8.70
N ILE A 263 -13.69 -30.41 -9.54
CA ILE A 263 -12.78 -29.33 -9.10
C ILE A 263 -13.61 -28.23 -8.43
N TRP A 264 -13.21 -27.85 -7.24
CA TRP A 264 -13.88 -26.83 -6.45
C TRP A 264 -13.96 -25.49 -7.19
N PRO A 265 -15.09 -24.77 -7.09
CA PRO A 265 -15.26 -23.45 -7.69
C PRO A 265 -14.13 -22.47 -7.36
N GLU A 266 -13.60 -22.53 -6.13
CA GLU A 266 -12.50 -21.67 -5.68
C GLU A 266 -11.19 -21.92 -6.44
N LEU A 267 -10.85 -23.18 -6.69
CA LEU A 267 -9.68 -23.55 -7.49
C LEU A 267 -9.83 -23.06 -8.93
N GLN A 268 -11.05 -23.14 -9.49
CA GLN A 268 -11.32 -22.61 -10.82
C GLN A 268 -11.15 -21.09 -10.86
N ASN A 269 -11.61 -20.35 -9.85
CA ASN A 269 -11.39 -18.91 -9.77
C ASN A 269 -9.89 -18.57 -9.79
N ILE A 270 -9.06 -19.28 -9.03
CA ILE A 270 -7.60 -19.08 -8.98
C ILE A 270 -6.95 -19.29 -10.36
N TYR A 271 -7.29 -20.37 -11.06
CA TYR A 271 -6.64 -20.72 -12.31
C TYR A 271 -7.19 -19.98 -13.54
N THR A 272 -8.34 -19.37 -13.46
CA THR A 272 -8.97 -18.78 -14.64
C THR A 272 -8.83 -17.27 -14.74
N TYR A 273 -8.55 -16.57 -13.65
CA TYR A 273 -8.31 -15.14 -13.72
C TYR A 273 -6.92 -14.84 -14.26
N ILE A 274 -6.87 -14.02 -15.30
CA ILE A 274 -5.62 -13.61 -15.94
C ILE A 274 -5.53 -12.08 -15.99
N LEU A 275 -4.28 -11.59 -16.09
CA LEU A 275 -3.97 -10.19 -16.26
C LEU A 275 -3.67 -9.89 -17.73
N TYR A 276 -4.49 -9.05 -18.34
CA TYR A 276 -4.19 -8.38 -19.60
C TYR A 276 -3.54 -7.02 -19.31
N GLY A 277 -2.47 -6.67 -20.05
CA GLY A 277 -1.77 -5.40 -19.93
C GLY A 277 -0.45 -5.49 -19.22
N ASP A 278 0.01 -4.37 -18.67
CA ASP A 278 1.30 -4.25 -17.99
C ASP A 278 1.17 -4.56 -16.51
N PRO A 279 1.84 -5.62 -16.00
CA PRO A 279 1.79 -5.97 -14.57
C PRO A 279 2.48 -4.95 -13.66
N ALA A 280 3.34 -4.08 -14.21
CA ALA A 280 4.05 -3.07 -13.44
C ALA A 280 3.23 -1.80 -13.17
N ILE A 281 2.03 -1.68 -13.74
CA ILE A 281 1.12 -0.56 -13.46
C ILE A 281 0.87 -0.47 -11.95
N GLY A 282 1.39 0.60 -11.35
CA GLY A 282 1.15 0.92 -9.95
C GLY A 282 -0.20 1.59 -9.74
N TYR A 283 -0.64 1.63 -8.50
CA TYR A 283 -1.70 2.54 -8.07
C TYR A 283 -1.34 3.95 -8.59
N PRO A 284 -2.30 4.67 -9.20
CA PRO A 284 -1.97 5.95 -9.79
C PRO A 284 -1.33 6.85 -8.74
N ALA A 285 -0.02 6.95 -8.80
CA ALA A 285 0.66 7.98 -8.08
C ALA A 285 0.20 9.33 -8.67
N VAL A 286 -0.80 9.95 -8.05
CA VAL A 286 -0.62 11.38 -7.82
C VAL A 286 0.80 11.45 -7.28
N ALA A 287 1.66 12.36 -7.74
CA ALA A 287 2.93 12.60 -7.06
C ALA A 287 2.56 12.88 -5.61
N GLN A 288 2.42 11.82 -4.85
CA GLN A 288 2.04 11.91 -3.46
C GLN A 288 3.31 12.35 -2.77
N ALA A 289 3.22 13.48 -2.13
CA ALA A 289 4.01 13.65 -0.92
C ALA A 289 4.01 12.28 -0.23
N PRO A 290 5.19 11.75 0.15
CA PRO A 290 5.25 10.44 0.76
C PRO A 290 4.15 10.37 1.82
N ILE A 291 3.31 9.32 1.78
CA ILE A 291 2.16 9.17 2.69
C ILE A 291 2.62 9.10 4.15
N ALA A 292 3.88 8.76 4.35
CA ALA A 292 4.54 8.72 5.63
C ALA A 292 6.04 8.95 5.48
N LYS A 293 6.66 9.45 6.54
CA LYS A 293 8.09 9.56 6.69
C LYS A 293 8.53 8.70 7.88
N ILE A 294 9.35 7.70 7.63
CA ILE A 294 9.81 6.73 8.64
C ILE A 294 11.29 6.90 8.86
N LEU A 295 11.69 6.89 10.12
CA LEU A 295 13.09 6.79 10.52
C LEU A 295 13.40 5.34 10.90
N ILE A 296 14.42 4.76 10.30
CA ILE A 296 15.06 3.53 10.76
C ILE A 296 16.31 3.92 11.53
N TRP A 297 16.34 3.57 12.80
CA TRP A 297 17.50 3.73 13.66
C TRP A 297 18.04 2.35 14.06
N GLU A 298 19.23 2.07 13.57
CA GLU A 298 19.98 0.83 13.84
C GLU A 298 21.37 1.20 14.35
N PRO A 299 21.58 1.28 15.68
CA PRO A 299 22.84 1.71 16.27
C PRO A 299 24.03 0.83 15.86
N GLU A 300 23.77 -0.47 15.80
CA GLU A 300 24.77 -1.49 15.45
C GLU A 300 24.11 -2.50 14.50
N GLY A 301 24.75 -2.75 13.37
CA GLY A 301 24.20 -3.67 12.37
C GLY A 301 24.13 -3.08 10.97
N ASN A 302 23.55 -3.83 10.06
CA ASN A 302 23.38 -3.48 8.65
C ASN A 302 22.11 -4.07 8.02
N THR A 303 21.15 -4.46 8.83
CA THR A 303 19.90 -5.10 8.39
C THR A 303 18.85 -4.08 7.93
N GLY A 304 19.00 -2.84 8.38
CA GLY A 304 18.08 -1.74 8.08
C GLY A 304 17.89 -1.46 6.59
N ASN A 305 18.87 -1.77 5.75
CA ASN A 305 18.74 -1.64 4.30
C ASN A 305 17.71 -2.62 3.70
N THR A 306 17.60 -3.82 4.24
CA THR A 306 16.58 -4.79 3.83
C THR A 306 15.19 -4.30 4.19
N ILE A 307 15.04 -3.77 5.40
CA ILE A 307 13.78 -3.20 5.90
C ILE A 307 13.42 -1.93 5.11
N LEU A 308 14.41 -1.07 4.80
CA LEU A 308 14.23 0.12 3.98
C LEU A 308 13.66 -0.24 2.60
N ASN A 309 14.25 -1.23 1.93
CA ASN A 309 13.77 -1.69 0.63
C ASN A 309 12.35 -2.30 0.74
N GLY A 310 12.08 -3.05 1.80
CA GLY A 310 10.77 -3.59 2.09
C GLY A 310 9.72 -2.49 2.29
N LEU A 311 10.02 -1.46 3.08
CA LEU A 311 9.13 -0.32 3.33
C LEU A 311 8.83 0.47 2.06
N HIS A 312 9.83 0.68 1.19
CA HIS A 312 9.63 1.33 -0.10
C HIS A 312 8.71 0.53 -1.04
N SER A 313 8.68 -0.80 -0.89
CA SER A 313 7.78 -1.64 -1.67
C SER A 313 6.33 -1.60 -1.17
N VAL A 314 6.10 -1.27 0.10
CA VAL A 314 4.76 -1.20 0.70
C VAL A 314 3.95 -0.02 0.19
N ALA A 315 4.57 1.17 0.16
CA ALA A 315 3.90 2.40 -0.23
C ALA A 315 4.94 3.50 -0.56
N PRO A 316 4.56 4.64 -1.14
CA PRO A 316 5.45 5.78 -1.30
C PRO A 316 5.78 6.38 0.09
N ILE A 317 6.67 5.72 0.81
CA ILE A 317 7.15 6.10 2.14
C ILE A 317 8.53 6.73 1.97
N ASN A 318 8.74 7.88 2.59
CA ASN A 318 10.07 8.46 2.70
C ASN A 318 10.78 7.81 3.89
N VAL A 319 11.80 7.00 3.63
CA VAL A 319 12.56 6.31 4.66
C VAL A 319 13.91 6.97 4.83
N VAL A 320 14.24 7.31 6.07
CA VAL A 320 15.56 7.80 6.48
C VAL A 320 16.22 6.73 7.34
N TYR A 321 17.44 6.35 7.01
CA TYR A 321 18.22 5.39 7.77
C TYR A 321 19.37 6.09 8.49
N THR A 322 19.61 5.74 9.76
CA THR A 322 20.72 6.26 10.55
C THR A 322 21.22 5.23 11.58
N ASN A 323 22.52 5.24 11.82
CA ASN A 323 23.13 4.56 12.97
C ASN A 323 23.17 5.46 14.21
N HIS A 324 22.99 6.77 14.04
CA HIS A 324 23.04 7.77 15.10
C HIS A 324 21.73 8.54 15.20
N LEU A 325 20.92 8.24 16.18
CA LEU A 325 19.63 8.92 16.38
C LEU A 325 19.81 10.43 16.61
N ILE A 326 20.91 10.83 17.25
CA ILE A 326 21.24 12.22 17.56
C ILE A 326 21.33 13.09 16.29
N ASP A 327 21.80 12.57 15.18
CA ASP A 327 21.90 13.31 13.92
C ASP A 327 20.53 13.75 13.38
N THR A 328 19.47 13.09 13.84
CA THR A 328 18.10 13.31 13.39
C THR A 328 17.16 13.78 14.51
N TYR A 329 17.62 13.83 15.77
CA TYR A 329 16.74 14.01 16.92
C TYR A 329 15.92 15.31 16.90
N ASN A 330 16.49 16.42 16.45
CA ASN A 330 15.78 17.70 16.35
C ASN A 330 14.57 17.65 15.41
N TYR A 331 14.44 16.57 14.67
CA TYR A 331 13.46 16.37 13.61
C TYR A 331 12.59 15.14 13.82
N LEU A 332 12.62 14.47 15.00
CA LEU A 332 11.79 13.28 15.23
C LEU A 332 10.29 13.57 15.03
N SER A 333 9.84 14.77 15.34
CA SER A 333 8.45 15.20 15.09
C SER A 333 8.07 15.24 13.60
N GLN A 334 9.03 15.16 12.68
CA GLN A 334 8.78 15.08 11.24
C GLN A 334 8.56 13.65 10.75
N PHE A 335 8.80 12.66 11.60
CA PHE A 335 8.59 11.26 11.26
C PHE A 335 7.24 10.79 11.78
N ASP A 336 6.53 10.05 10.96
CA ASP A 336 5.28 9.41 11.32
C ASP A 336 5.52 8.18 12.21
N ALA A 337 6.68 7.53 12.04
CA ALA A 337 7.12 6.43 12.90
C ALA A 337 8.65 6.33 12.96
N VAL A 338 9.13 5.74 14.06
CA VAL A 338 10.55 5.38 14.26
C VAL A 338 10.65 3.87 14.46
N PHE A 339 11.53 3.23 13.71
CA PHE A 339 11.88 1.83 13.83
C PHE A 339 13.23 1.71 14.52
N CYS A 340 13.25 1.16 15.73
CA CYS A 340 14.45 0.95 16.53
C CYS A 340 14.88 -0.52 16.39
N LEU A 341 16.00 -0.77 15.73
CA LEU A 341 16.52 -2.10 15.43
C LEU A 341 17.78 -2.34 16.25
N PHE A 342 17.64 -3.05 17.37
CA PHE A 342 18.75 -3.25 18.33
C PHE A 342 19.41 -4.62 18.23
N GLY A 343 18.86 -5.51 17.39
CA GLY A 343 19.39 -6.86 17.19
C GLY A 343 19.18 -7.80 18.38
N LEU A 344 19.44 -9.08 18.17
CA LEU A 344 19.26 -10.15 19.15
C LEU A 344 20.57 -10.83 19.57
N SER A 345 21.72 -10.41 19.05
CA SER A 345 22.98 -11.09 19.34
C SER A 345 23.47 -10.82 20.77
N TYR A 346 23.89 -11.88 21.47
CA TYR A 346 24.58 -11.76 22.75
C TYR A 346 26.05 -11.39 22.49
N GLY A 347 26.46 -10.18 22.90
CA GLY A 347 27.86 -9.78 22.83
C GLY A 347 28.11 -8.49 23.60
N PRO A 348 29.38 -8.14 23.85
CA PRO A 348 29.74 -6.85 24.45
C PRO A 348 29.37 -5.65 23.56
N ASP A 349 29.03 -5.91 22.32
CA ASP A 349 28.72 -4.92 21.29
C ASP A 349 27.20 -4.67 21.14
N ASN A 350 26.34 -5.22 22.01
CA ASN A 350 24.91 -4.98 21.97
C ASN A 350 24.59 -3.55 22.44
N TYR A 351 23.86 -2.85 21.61
CA TYR A 351 23.35 -1.54 21.96
C TYR A 351 22.35 -1.66 23.12
N ASN A 352 22.63 -0.98 24.21
CA ASN A 352 21.76 -0.93 25.38
C ASN A 352 21.22 0.50 25.56
N LEU A 353 19.94 0.68 25.27
CA LEU A 353 19.26 1.95 25.49
C LEU A 353 19.01 2.17 26.97
N THR A 354 19.82 3.03 27.58
CA THR A 354 19.74 3.34 29.01
C THR A 354 19.01 4.67 29.27
N ASN A 355 18.40 4.80 30.43
CA ASN A 355 17.58 5.96 30.80
C ASN A 355 18.37 7.28 31.00
N ASP A 356 19.68 7.23 30.98
CA ASP A 356 20.59 8.37 31.02
C ASP A 356 21.11 8.76 29.62
N SER A 357 20.73 8.02 28.57
CA SER A 357 21.10 8.36 27.20
C SER A 357 20.20 9.46 26.60
N PHE A 358 20.76 10.24 25.69
CA PHE A 358 19.99 11.25 24.96
C PHE A 358 18.92 10.60 24.07
N GLU A 359 19.24 9.48 23.44
CA GLU A 359 18.34 8.71 22.56
C GLU A 359 17.09 8.27 23.30
N TYR A 360 17.24 7.79 24.54
CA TYR A 360 16.12 7.46 25.42
C TYR A 360 15.19 8.67 25.65
N ALA A 361 15.77 9.82 26.02
CA ALA A 361 15.00 11.04 26.28
C ALA A 361 14.24 11.50 25.04
N TYR A 362 14.82 11.37 23.85
CA TYR A 362 14.19 11.76 22.58
C TYR A 362 13.06 10.83 22.18
N LEU A 363 13.24 9.52 22.30
CA LEU A 363 12.17 8.56 22.05
C LEU A 363 11.01 8.73 23.01
N LEU A 364 11.31 8.93 24.31
CA LEU A 364 10.29 9.20 25.32
C LEU A 364 9.49 10.46 24.98
N SER A 365 10.18 11.55 24.64
CA SER A 365 9.54 12.81 24.23
C SER A 365 8.68 12.62 22.98
N PHE A 366 9.18 11.91 21.99
CA PHE A 366 8.44 11.60 20.75
C PHE A 366 7.15 10.83 21.04
N LEU A 367 7.22 9.78 21.87
CA LEU A 367 6.04 9.02 22.28
C LEU A 367 5.07 9.84 23.13
N GLN A 368 5.56 10.76 23.99
CA GLN A 368 4.70 11.66 24.77
C GLN A 368 3.90 12.62 23.89
N GLN A 369 4.44 12.97 22.74
CA GLN A 369 3.78 13.83 21.74
C GLN A 369 2.87 13.07 20.77
N GLY A 370 2.65 11.77 20.98
CA GLY A 370 1.80 10.94 20.12
C GLY A 370 2.55 10.22 19.01
N GLY A 371 3.87 10.16 19.10
CA GLY A 371 4.71 9.44 18.15
C GLY A 371 4.43 7.94 18.10
N LYS A 372 4.93 7.27 17.07
CA LYS A 372 4.74 5.86 16.80
C LYS A 372 6.10 5.17 16.72
N VAL A 373 6.30 4.10 17.48
CA VAL A 373 7.60 3.42 17.57
C VAL A 373 7.42 1.90 17.44
N TYR A 374 8.16 1.32 16.51
CA TYR A 374 8.48 -0.10 16.47
C TYR A 374 9.85 -0.30 17.12
N MET A 375 9.98 -1.28 18.00
CA MET A 375 11.24 -1.59 18.68
C MET A 375 11.44 -3.10 18.75
N GLU A 376 12.58 -3.55 18.28
CA GLU A 376 12.99 -4.95 18.34
C GLU A 376 14.34 -5.11 19.02
N GLY A 377 14.60 -6.31 19.52
CA GLY A 377 15.88 -6.68 20.09
C GLY A 377 15.79 -7.14 21.54
N MET A 378 16.97 -7.36 22.12
CA MET A 378 17.12 -7.72 23.54
C MET A 378 16.92 -6.50 24.43
N VAL A 379 15.68 -6.05 24.56
CA VAL A 379 15.31 -4.90 25.34
C VAL A 379 14.86 -5.35 26.73
N ASN A 380 15.31 -4.63 27.77
CA ASN A 380 14.79 -4.83 29.11
C ASN A 380 13.41 -4.16 29.25
N TRP A 381 12.35 -4.91 29.03
CA TRP A 381 10.96 -4.45 29.08
C TRP A 381 10.51 -4.20 30.54
N ASP A 382 11.08 -3.16 31.18
CA ASP A 382 10.65 -2.75 32.52
C ASP A 382 9.37 -1.89 32.44
N GLN A 383 8.29 -2.44 32.94
CA GLN A 383 6.97 -1.79 33.00
C GLN A 383 6.96 -0.49 33.82
N ASN A 384 7.90 -0.32 34.75
CA ASN A 384 8.00 0.87 35.61
C ASN A 384 8.88 1.96 34.99
N ASP A 385 9.59 1.65 33.91
CA ASP A 385 10.37 2.60 33.16
C ASP A 385 9.47 3.52 32.33
N PRO A 386 9.70 4.85 32.32
CA PRO A 386 8.85 5.80 31.60
C PRO A 386 8.76 5.55 30.08
N LEU A 387 9.83 5.06 29.43
CA LEU A 387 9.85 4.76 28.01
C LEU A 387 9.30 3.35 27.76
N PHE A 388 9.89 2.33 28.39
CA PHE A 388 9.55 0.92 28.13
C PHE A 388 8.14 0.57 28.62
N GLY A 389 7.68 1.18 29.71
CA GLY A 389 6.29 1.04 30.16
C GLY A 389 5.23 1.47 29.13
N ARG A 390 5.61 2.33 28.15
CA ARG A 390 4.71 2.72 27.06
C ARG A 390 4.46 1.63 26.03
N PHE A 391 5.31 0.61 26.00
CA PHE A 391 5.11 -0.53 25.11
C PHE A 391 4.10 -1.53 25.67
N GLY A 392 3.78 -1.47 26.95
CA GLY A 392 2.82 -2.38 27.59
C GLY A 392 3.30 -3.83 27.55
N THR A 393 4.60 -4.03 27.59
CA THR A 393 5.28 -5.31 27.41
C THR A 393 6.10 -5.64 28.63
N ILE A 394 6.09 -6.89 29.03
CA ILE A 394 7.04 -7.49 29.98
C ILE A 394 7.62 -8.74 29.34
N ALA A 395 8.87 -9.06 29.67
CA ALA A 395 9.48 -10.34 29.33
C ALA A 395 9.53 -11.17 30.63
N PRO A 396 8.71 -12.24 30.76
CA PRO A 396 8.81 -13.17 31.88
C PRO A 396 10.19 -13.83 31.86
N PHE A 397 10.81 -13.91 33.03
CA PHE A 397 12.17 -14.45 33.16
C PHE A 397 12.27 -15.89 32.65
N ASP A 398 13.36 -16.18 31.92
CA ASP A 398 13.87 -17.50 31.54
C ASP A 398 13.07 -18.31 30.50
N HIS A 399 12.14 -17.70 29.78
CA HIS A 399 11.49 -18.41 28.66
C HIS A 399 12.02 -17.90 27.32
N ILE A 400 12.84 -18.74 26.67
CA ILE A 400 13.33 -18.47 25.31
C ILE A 400 12.29 -19.02 24.33
N ALA A 401 11.74 -18.13 23.49
CA ALA A 401 10.90 -18.55 22.39
C ALA A 401 11.78 -19.08 21.24
N MET A 402 11.53 -20.32 20.82
CA MET A 402 12.13 -20.85 19.59
C MET A 402 11.19 -20.52 18.44
N ILE A 403 11.65 -19.68 17.52
CA ILE A 403 10.85 -19.21 16.40
C ILE A 403 11.31 -19.94 15.13
N GLU A 404 10.44 -20.75 14.55
CA GLU A 404 10.59 -21.32 13.21
C GLU A 404 9.74 -20.54 12.22
N GLN A 405 8.57 -20.13 12.66
CA GLN A 405 7.64 -19.32 11.90
C GLN A 405 6.98 -18.29 12.82
N ILE A 406 6.53 -17.19 12.25
CA ILE A 406 5.80 -16.13 12.93
C ILE A 406 4.37 -16.16 12.46
N SER A 407 3.41 -16.08 13.37
CA SER A 407 2.00 -15.99 13.04
C SER A 407 1.36 -14.69 13.53
N TYR A 408 0.40 -14.22 12.77
CA TYR A 408 -0.49 -13.10 13.08
C TYR A 408 -1.93 -13.51 12.79
N THR A 409 -2.82 -13.28 13.72
CA THR A 409 -4.25 -13.58 13.54
C THR A 409 -5.06 -12.31 13.62
N ASN A 410 -5.76 -11.98 12.55
CA ASN A 410 -6.82 -10.98 12.58
C ASN A 410 -8.20 -11.69 12.80
N PRO A 411 -9.32 -10.97 12.96
CA PRO A 411 -10.63 -11.59 13.20
C PRO A 411 -11.07 -12.63 12.16
N PHE A 412 -10.44 -12.62 11.00
CA PHE A 412 -10.82 -13.45 9.86
C PHE A 412 -9.80 -14.55 9.56
N MET A 413 -8.50 -14.38 9.93
CA MET A 413 -7.43 -15.18 9.36
C MET A 413 -6.19 -15.24 10.23
N THR A 414 -5.41 -16.34 10.08
CA THR A 414 -4.06 -16.48 10.61
C THR A 414 -3.07 -16.49 9.45
N TYR A 415 -2.13 -15.55 9.48
CA TYR A 415 -1.01 -15.46 8.55
C TYR A 415 0.21 -16.11 9.18
N ILE A 416 1.04 -16.76 8.39
CA ILE A 416 2.24 -17.44 8.86
C ILE A 416 3.40 -17.08 7.93
N TRP A 417 4.54 -16.69 8.51
CA TRP A 417 5.78 -16.37 7.81
C TRP A 417 6.92 -17.21 8.32
N ASP A 418 7.81 -17.65 7.45
CA ASP A 418 9.03 -18.34 7.82
C ASP A 418 10.02 -17.37 8.49
N TYR A 419 10.78 -17.88 9.46
CA TYR A 419 11.75 -17.09 10.20
C TYR A 419 13.09 -17.82 10.26
N GLU A 420 14.14 -17.19 9.76
CA GLU A 420 15.52 -17.65 9.75
C GLU A 420 16.46 -16.73 10.55
N GLY A 421 15.89 -15.81 11.33
CA GLY A 421 16.66 -14.93 12.19
C GLY A 421 17.29 -15.63 13.39
N TYR A 422 18.09 -14.87 14.13
CA TYR A 422 18.77 -15.42 15.32
C TYR A 422 17.78 -15.70 16.45
N ASN A 423 17.80 -16.92 16.97
CA ASN A 423 16.91 -17.38 18.04
C ASN A 423 17.54 -17.34 19.46
N GLY A 424 18.84 -17.04 19.58
CA GLY A 424 19.55 -17.12 20.85
C GLY A 424 19.14 -16.08 21.91
N GLY A 425 18.42 -15.04 21.51
CA GLY A 425 17.96 -13.96 22.37
C GLY A 425 16.46 -13.70 22.33
N THR A 426 15.70 -14.52 21.60
CA THR A 426 14.24 -14.37 21.52
C THR A 426 13.58 -14.71 22.85
N GLN A 427 12.72 -13.82 23.33
CA GLN A 427 12.01 -13.98 24.59
C GLN A 427 10.51 -14.13 24.33
N ALA A 428 9.85 -15.00 25.07
CA ALA A 428 8.41 -14.94 25.18
C ALA A 428 8.00 -13.64 25.90
N LEU A 429 7.04 -12.93 25.33
CA LEU A 429 6.55 -11.67 25.84
C LEU A 429 5.19 -11.85 26.54
N ALA A 430 4.83 -10.94 27.41
CA ALA A 430 3.49 -10.87 27.98
C ALA A 430 2.99 -9.42 28.01
N THR A 431 1.68 -9.24 27.83
CA THR A 431 1.04 -7.93 27.88
C THR A 431 0.98 -7.38 29.31
N TYR A 432 1.19 -6.07 29.44
CA TYR A 432 1.06 -5.35 30.69
C TYR A 432 0.17 -4.10 30.51
N GLY A 433 -0.83 -3.98 31.39
CA GLY A 433 -1.81 -2.90 31.32
C GLY A 433 -2.99 -3.21 30.37
N GLY A 434 -4.07 -2.43 30.51
CA GLY A 434 -5.34 -2.73 29.82
C GLY A 434 -5.41 -2.30 28.35
N THR A 435 -4.36 -1.69 27.79
CA THR A 435 -4.32 -1.16 26.41
C THR A 435 -3.41 -1.95 25.48
N SER A 436 -2.56 -2.82 26.03
CA SER A 436 -1.65 -3.65 25.24
C SER A 436 -2.32 -4.95 24.82
N GLN A 437 -1.98 -5.42 23.61
CA GLN A 437 -2.51 -6.66 23.04
C GLN A 437 -1.40 -7.42 22.29
N PRO A 438 -1.46 -8.76 22.28
CA PRO A 438 -0.59 -9.55 21.42
C PRO A 438 -0.78 -9.19 19.95
N LEU A 439 0.31 -9.18 19.21
CA LEU A 439 0.32 -8.93 17.77
C LEU A 439 0.88 -10.13 17.01
N PHE A 440 2.04 -10.62 17.42
CA PHE A 440 2.72 -11.74 16.77
C PHE A 440 2.94 -12.89 17.76
N TYR A 441 2.85 -14.11 17.22
CA TYR A 441 3.11 -15.33 17.96
C TYR A 441 4.17 -16.17 17.24
N SER A 442 5.01 -16.88 18.01
CA SER A 442 5.79 -17.97 17.44
C SER A 442 4.85 -19.07 16.97
N TYR A 443 5.10 -19.63 15.81
CA TYR A 443 4.33 -20.75 15.30
C TYR A 443 5.22 -21.96 15.13
N ASN A 444 4.84 -23.04 15.81
CA ASN A 444 5.43 -24.37 15.65
C ASN A 444 4.30 -25.38 15.85
N GLN A 445 4.17 -26.32 14.93
CA GLN A 445 3.08 -27.32 14.95
C GLN A 445 3.05 -28.20 16.23
N ASN A 446 4.15 -28.25 16.99
CA ASN A 446 4.30 -29.15 18.12
C ASN A 446 4.38 -28.44 19.49
N TYR A 447 4.36 -27.12 19.56
CA TYR A 447 4.56 -26.35 20.79
C TYR A 447 3.50 -25.27 20.99
N VAL A 448 3.40 -24.77 22.22
CA VAL A 448 2.56 -23.62 22.56
C VAL A 448 3.09 -22.39 21.84
N ASN A 449 2.20 -21.64 21.19
CA ASN A 449 2.56 -20.41 20.51
C ASN A 449 2.84 -19.31 21.53
N ASP A 450 4.11 -18.95 21.68
CA ASP A 450 4.52 -17.83 22.53
C ASP A 450 4.21 -16.49 21.89
N ILE A 451 3.84 -15.50 22.69
CA ILE A 451 3.73 -14.11 22.22
C ILE A 451 5.15 -13.60 22.01
N ILE A 452 5.46 -13.14 20.80
CA ILE A 452 6.75 -12.60 20.40
C ILE A 452 6.67 -11.16 19.88
N GLY A 453 5.47 -10.63 19.76
CA GLY A 453 5.22 -9.22 19.43
C GLY A 453 3.97 -8.71 20.12
N ILE A 454 4.04 -7.50 20.66
CA ILE A 454 2.94 -6.83 21.36
C ILE A 454 2.77 -5.42 20.82
N TRP A 455 1.55 -4.99 20.59
CA TRP A 455 1.25 -3.60 20.31
C TRP A 455 0.52 -2.93 21.47
N ASN A 456 0.74 -1.63 21.62
CA ASN A 456 0.08 -0.84 22.66
C ASN A 456 -0.33 0.55 22.14
N ARG A 457 -1.35 1.12 22.76
CA ARG A 457 -1.82 2.46 22.47
C ARG A 457 -2.05 3.27 23.74
N ILE A 458 -1.38 4.41 23.83
CA ILE A 458 -1.57 5.38 24.92
C ILE A 458 -1.89 6.75 24.29
N GLY A 459 -3.15 7.16 24.35
CA GLY A 459 -3.60 8.36 23.64
C GLY A 459 -3.43 8.24 22.13
N ASN A 460 -2.66 9.13 21.52
CA ASN A 460 -2.30 9.10 20.10
C ASN A 460 -1.04 8.28 19.81
N SER A 461 -0.24 7.99 20.83
CA SER A 461 0.97 7.19 20.70
C SER A 461 0.63 5.72 20.46
N ARG A 462 1.39 5.08 19.56
CA ARG A 462 1.31 3.65 19.30
C ARG A 462 2.71 3.05 19.32
N THR A 463 2.82 1.88 19.90
CA THR A 463 4.10 1.17 20.00
C THR A 463 3.92 -0.28 19.61
N ILE A 464 4.98 -0.85 19.04
CA ILE A 464 5.11 -2.30 18.84
C ILE A 464 6.45 -2.71 19.44
N SER A 465 6.43 -3.69 20.33
CA SER A 465 7.62 -4.40 20.81
C SER A 465 7.74 -5.75 20.11
N SER A 466 8.94 -6.13 19.76
CA SER A 466 9.25 -7.40 19.12
C SER A 466 10.45 -8.06 19.80
N SER A 467 10.38 -9.35 20.03
CA SER A 467 11.51 -10.17 20.49
C SER A 467 12.17 -10.97 19.37
N PHE A 468 11.91 -10.61 18.12
CA PHE A 468 12.54 -11.17 16.92
C PHE A 468 12.99 -10.03 16.00
N GLU A 469 13.90 -10.33 15.09
CA GLU A 469 14.42 -9.36 14.10
C GLU A 469 13.55 -9.34 12.85
N LEU A 470 13.15 -8.15 12.39
CA LEU A 470 12.42 -7.99 11.12
C LEU A 470 13.17 -8.59 9.94
N SER A 471 14.50 -8.45 9.95
CA SER A 471 15.36 -8.99 8.89
C SER A 471 15.41 -10.51 8.83
N GLY A 472 15.00 -11.19 9.89
CA GLY A 472 14.93 -12.65 9.97
C GLY A 472 13.67 -13.25 9.34
N VAL A 473 12.71 -12.43 8.93
CA VAL A 473 11.51 -12.90 8.22
C VAL A 473 11.90 -13.20 6.77
N THR A 474 11.90 -14.48 6.39
CA THR A 474 12.39 -14.98 5.10
C THR A 474 11.28 -15.55 4.25
N SER A 475 10.18 -14.89 4.19
CA SER A 475 9.12 -15.24 3.25
C SER A 475 9.41 -14.66 1.86
N ASP A 476 8.67 -15.12 0.85
CA ASP A 476 8.72 -14.48 -0.46
C ASP A 476 8.46 -12.96 -0.35
N VAL A 477 8.86 -12.23 -1.37
CA VAL A 477 8.81 -10.74 -1.38
C VAL A 477 7.43 -10.21 -1.02
N TYR A 478 6.36 -10.92 -1.38
CA TYR A 478 4.98 -10.50 -1.14
C TYR A 478 4.56 -10.75 0.31
N SER A 479 4.96 -11.86 0.87
CA SER A 479 4.69 -12.20 2.28
C SER A 479 5.43 -11.25 3.22
N TYR A 480 6.68 -10.91 2.91
CA TYR A 480 7.45 -9.93 3.68
C TYR A 480 6.84 -8.52 3.60
N TRP A 481 6.38 -8.14 2.41
CA TRP A 481 5.67 -6.89 2.19
C TRP A 481 4.38 -6.80 3.04
N PHE A 482 3.57 -7.86 3.08
CA PHE A 482 2.37 -7.90 3.91
C PHE A 482 2.70 -7.84 5.40
N PHE A 483 3.77 -8.49 5.82
CA PHE A 483 4.28 -8.42 7.19
C PHE A 483 4.59 -6.98 7.60
N LEU A 484 5.35 -6.24 6.80
CA LEU A 484 5.64 -4.83 7.04
C LEU A 484 4.38 -3.95 6.97
N SER A 485 3.46 -4.26 6.07
CA SER A 485 2.16 -3.56 5.99
C SER A 485 1.36 -3.73 7.28
N THR A 486 1.34 -4.91 7.86
CA THR A 486 0.66 -5.20 9.15
C THR A 486 1.25 -4.36 10.28
N ILE A 487 2.58 -4.20 10.33
CA ILE A 487 3.26 -3.34 11.30
C ILE A 487 2.85 -1.87 11.10
N LEU A 488 2.91 -1.37 9.86
CA LEU A 488 2.58 0.01 9.54
C LEU A 488 1.11 0.34 9.80
N ASP A 489 0.20 -0.58 9.50
CA ASP A 489 -1.24 -0.41 9.76
C ASP A 489 -1.52 -0.42 11.26
N THR A 490 -0.93 -1.34 12.02
CA THR A 490 -1.03 -1.41 13.48
C THR A 490 -0.52 -0.11 14.13
N LEU A 491 0.60 0.43 13.65
CA LEU A 491 1.10 1.75 14.05
C LEU A 491 0.18 2.89 13.56
N GLY A 492 -0.76 2.63 12.65
CA GLY A 492 -1.64 3.62 12.03
C GLY A 492 -0.88 4.60 11.14
N VAL A 493 0.15 4.12 10.46
CA VAL A 493 0.93 4.90 9.49
C VAL A 493 0.23 4.93 8.15
N LEU A 494 -0.33 3.79 7.70
CA LEU A 494 -1.02 3.67 6.41
C LEU A 494 -2.42 4.30 6.44
N ASN A 495 -3.09 4.27 7.59
CA ASN A 495 -4.45 4.79 7.80
C ASN A 495 -4.48 6.26 8.27
N SER A 496 -3.37 6.97 8.24
CA SER A 496 -3.40 8.41 8.40
C SER A 496 -4.03 9.00 7.13
N ALA A 497 -5.37 9.04 7.07
CA ALA A 497 -6.00 10.10 6.30
C ALA A 497 -5.27 11.40 6.70
N PRO A 498 -4.85 12.27 5.75
CA PRO A 498 -4.35 13.56 6.14
C PRO A 498 -5.43 14.15 7.04
N THR A 499 -5.15 14.23 8.33
CA THR A 499 -5.96 15.04 9.21
C THR A 499 -5.94 16.40 8.56
N SER A 500 -7.08 16.80 8.01
CA SER A 500 -7.30 18.17 7.62
C SER A 500 -7.31 18.97 8.94
N THR A 501 -6.14 19.17 9.49
CA THR A 501 -5.89 20.38 10.22
C THR A 501 -6.05 21.46 9.14
N ASN A 502 -6.94 22.40 9.38
CA ASN A 502 -6.88 23.71 8.76
C ASN A 502 -5.52 24.33 9.12
N ASP A 503 -4.47 23.75 8.65
CA ASP A 503 -3.20 24.39 8.49
C ASP A 503 -3.39 25.23 7.22
N ASN A 504 -3.52 26.52 7.44
CA ASN A 504 -3.21 27.48 6.41
C ASN A 504 -1.91 26.96 5.80
N THR A 505 -1.99 26.37 4.62
CA THR A 505 -0.85 26.03 3.80
C THR A 505 -0.14 27.34 3.54
N VAL A 506 0.77 27.70 4.44
CA VAL A 506 1.88 28.53 4.06
C VAL A 506 2.59 27.69 3.01
N THR A 507 2.35 28.01 1.77
CA THR A 507 3.12 27.51 0.63
C THR A 507 4.57 27.71 1.03
N ALA A 508 5.28 26.64 1.37
CA ALA A 508 6.68 26.69 1.74
C ALA A 508 7.39 27.42 0.60
N LEU A 509 7.94 28.59 0.88
CA LEU A 509 8.64 29.37 -0.12
C LEU A 509 9.81 28.52 -0.61
N PRO A 510 9.94 28.32 -1.93
CA PRO A 510 11.03 27.52 -2.47
C PRO A 510 12.37 28.13 -2.00
N ILE A 511 13.30 27.26 -1.58
CA ILE A 511 14.63 27.73 -1.17
C ILE A 511 15.27 28.52 -2.30
N THR A 512 15.60 29.77 -2.05
CA THR A 512 16.33 30.61 -2.98
C THR A 512 17.69 30.96 -2.42
N VAL A 513 18.73 30.82 -3.23
CA VAL A 513 20.12 31.10 -2.85
C VAL A 513 20.69 32.18 -3.75
N THR A 514 21.26 33.22 -3.16
CA THR A 514 21.98 34.26 -3.90
C THR A 514 23.36 34.49 -3.30
N LEU A 515 24.32 34.80 -4.14
CA LEU A 515 25.70 35.05 -3.79
C LEU A 515 26.13 36.47 -4.22
N SER A 516 26.71 37.24 -3.32
CA SER A 516 27.21 38.58 -3.62
C SER A 516 28.44 38.96 -2.80
N PRO A 517 29.50 39.45 -3.41
CA PRO A 517 29.74 39.51 -4.86
C PRO A 517 30.00 38.10 -5.43
N ASN A 518 29.66 37.89 -6.69
CA ASN A 518 30.05 36.70 -7.44
C ASN A 518 30.38 37.10 -8.90
N PRO A 519 31.63 37.08 -9.35
CA PRO A 519 32.86 36.61 -8.65
C PRO A 519 33.23 37.42 -7.41
N PHE A 520 34.04 36.80 -6.52
CA PHE A 520 34.53 37.42 -5.30
C PHE A 520 36.05 37.26 -5.14
N THR A 521 36.69 38.12 -4.32
CA THR A 521 38.14 38.06 -4.03
C THR A 521 38.43 37.50 -2.64
N SER A 522 37.92 38.12 -1.59
CA SER A 522 38.23 37.76 -0.20
C SER A 522 37.05 37.09 0.52
N MET A 523 35.83 37.48 0.22
CA MET A 523 34.62 36.95 0.88
C MET A 523 33.41 37.04 -0.03
N VAL A 524 32.46 36.12 0.17
CA VAL A 524 31.15 36.12 -0.50
C VAL A 524 30.06 35.96 0.53
N LYS A 525 29.04 36.80 0.45
CA LYS A 525 27.84 36.71 1.25
C LYS A 525 26.87 35.74 0.56
N VAL A 526 26.51 34.71 1.31
CA VAL A 526 25.49 33.74 0.93
C VAL A 526 24.20 34.14 1.58
N HIS A 527 23.19 34.41 0.80
CA HIS A 527 21.86 34.74 1.29
C HIS A 527 20.89 33.65 0.83
N VAL A 528 20.21 33.01 1.79
CA VAL A 528 19.24 31.94 1.53
C VAL A 528 17.91 32.32 2.11
N LYS A 529 16.85 32.28 1.31
CA LYS A 529 15.48 32.33 1.83
C LYS A 529 15.04 30.92 2.19
N SER A 530 14.72 30.72 3.43
CA SER A 530 14.23 29.45 3.97
C SER A 530 13.54 29.71 5.30
N ASP A 531 12.48 29.00 5.57
CA ASP A 531 11.82 28.95 6.87
C ASP A 531 12.40 27.88 7.80
N LEU A 532 13.30 27.03 7.28
CA LEU A 532 13.98 25.96 7.99
C LEU A 532 15.48 26.25 8.11
N PRO A 533 16.18 25.66 9.10
CA PRO A 533 17.63 25.69 9.19
C PRO A 533 18.27 25.20 7.88
N VAL A 534 19.34 25.86 7.47
CA VAL A 534 20.01 25.59 6.20
C VAL A 534 21.44 25.14 6.44
N THR A 535 21.80 23.96 5.98
CA THR A 535 23.19 23.51 5.90
C THR A 535 23.79 24.02 4.60
N ILE A 536 24.82 24.84 4.71
CA ILE A 536 25.57 25.38 3.57
C ILE A 536 26.90 24.67 3.49
N SER A 537 27.15 23.98 2.40
CA SER A 537 28.39 23.23 2.14
C SER A 537 29.08 23.76 0.88
N VAL A 538 30.37 24.00 0.98
CA VAL A 538 31.21 24.47 -0.13
C VAL A 538 32.12 23.36 -0.62
N TYR A 539 32.10 23.11 -1.91
CA TYR A 539 32.91 22.08 -2.56
C TYR A 539 33.81 22.69 -3.62
N ASN A 540 35.00 22.13 -3.82
CA ASN A 540 35.81 22.44 -4.98
C ASN A 540 35.33 21.67 -6.22
N ILE A 541 35.95 21.95 -7.38
CA ILE A 541 35.60 21.28 -8.65
C ILE A 541 35.86 19.77 -8.68
N LYS A 542 36.59 19.23 -7.70
CA LYS A 542 36.84 17.79 -7.54
C LYS A 542 35.78 17.13 -6.63
N GLY A 543 34.79 17.88 -6.17
CA GLY A 543 33.76 17.38 -5.25
C GLY A 543 34.21 17.25 -3.80
N GLN A 544 35.41 17.75 -3.44
CA GLN A 544 35.89 17.69 -2.06
C GLN A 544 35.23 18.78 -1.23
N LEU A 545 34.73 18.42 -0.05
CA LEU A 545 34.14 19.36 0.90
C LEU A 545 35.24 20.29 1.44
N ILE A 546 35.01 21.58 1.32
CA ILE A 546 35.92 22.65 1.75
C ILE A 546 35.46 23.25 3.07
N LYS A 547 34.18 23.63 3.16
CA LYS A 547 33.58 24.28 4.32
C LYS A 547 32.16 23.82 4.47
N THR A 548 31.66 23.69 5.71
CA THR A 548 30.26 23.50 5.99
C THR A 548 29.85 24.28 7.22
N THR A 549 28.62 24.74 7.24
CA THR A 549 27.97 25.41 8.37
C THR A 549 26.47 25.13 8.34
N THR A 550 25.83 25.22 9.50
CA THR A 550 24.35 25.17 9.57
C THR A 550 23.88 26.45 10.22
N GLU A 551 23.00 27.16 9.53
CA GLU A 551 22.51 28.46 9.92
C GLU A 551 20.98 28.41 10.18
N ILE A 552 20.54 29.08 11.22
CA ILE A 552 19.12 29.16 11.59
C ILE A 552 18.52 30.43 10.97
N PRO A 553 17.41 30.33 10.21
CA PRO A 553 16.79 31.49 9.59
C PRO A 553 16.23 32.49 10.62
N GLN A 554 16.42 33.76 10.36
CA GLN A 554 15.80 34.84 11.09
C GLN A 554 14.81 35.56 10.17
N GLY A 555 13.53 35.52 10.47
CA GLY A 555 12.49 36.11 9.63
C GLY A 555 12.44 35.49 8.22
N GLY A 556 12.69 34.18 8.09
CA GLY A 556 12.68 33.49 6.79
C GLY A 556 13.96 33.71 5.94
N ASN A 557 15.03 34.23 6.53
CA ASN A 557 16.28 34.51 5.83
C ASN A 557 17.48 33.99 6.61
N VAL A 558 18.40 33.38 5.88
CA VAL A 558 19.74 32.99 6.33
C VAL A 558 20.77 33.87 5.65
N GLN A 559 21.73 34.39 6.39
CA GLN A 559 22.87 35.12 5.86
C GLN A 559 24.15 34.55 6.43
N TRP A 560 25.00 34.02 5.57
CA TRP A 560 26.31 33.52 5.93
C TRP A 560 27.40 34.19 5.08
N LEU A 561 28.50 34.48 5.74
CA LEU A 561 29.67 35.11 5.09
C LEU A 561 30.80 34.09 4.98
N TRP A 562 31.09 33.62 3.77
CA TRP A 562 32.23 32.76 3.56
C TRP A 562 33.48 33.58 3.26
N ASP A 563 34.48 33.47 4.12
CA ASP A 563 35.78 34.18 4.07
C ASP A 563 36.86 33.47 3.23
N ALA A 564 36.46 32.64 2.30
CA ALA A 564 37.34 31.83 1.46
C ALA A 564 38.34 30.95 2.23
N LYS A 565 37.93 30.44 3.40
CA LYS A 565 38.69 29.48 4.17
C LYS A 565 38.02 28.13 4.24
N ASP A 566 38.82 27.09 4.40
CA ASP A 566 38.36 25.72 4.64
C ASP A 566 37.97 25.49 6.10
N ASN A 567 37.54 24.27 6.45
CA ASN A 567 37.19 23.88 7.82
C ASN A 567 38.40 23.94 8.80
N LYS A 568 39.62 24.01 8.30
CA LYS A 568 40.86 24.14 9.10
C LYS A 568 41.37 25.57 9.15
N ASN A 569 40.58 26.55 8.69
CA ASN A 569 40.92 27.97 8.56
C ASN A 569 42.08 28.27 7.56
N GLY A 570 42.38 27.34 6.69
CA GLY A 570 43.34 27.57 5.57
C GLY A 570 42.64 28.29 4.40
N HIS A 571 43.36 29.29 3.81
CA HIS A 571 42.85 29.97 2.62
C HIS A 571 42.74 29.01 1.43
N VAL A 572 41.62 29.07 0.73
CA VAL A 572 41.41 28.24 -0.45
C VAL A 572 41.99 28.90 -1.71
N ALA A 573 42.37 28.09 -2.67
CA ALA A 573 42.94 28.56 -3.94
C ALA A 573 41.92 29.36 -4.76
N ASN A 574 42.42 30.16 -5.71
CA ASN A 574 41.52 30.78 -6.70
C ASN A 574 40.90 29.72 -7.60
N GLY A 575 39.66 29.92 -7.98
CA GLY A 575 38.95 28.94 -8.81
C GLY A 575 37.45 28.88 -8.56
N ILE A 576 36.82 27.89 -9.18
CA ILE A 576 35.39 27.64 -9.08
C ILE A 576 35.10 26.80 -7.85
N TYR A 577 34.06 27.21 -7.12
CA TYR A 577 33.47 26.49 -5.99
C TYR A 577 31.99 26.29 -6.21
N LEU A 578 31.49 25.21 -5.67
CA LEU A 578 30.06 24.86 -5.67
C LEU A 578 29.52 24.99 -4.25
N LEU A 579 28.53 25.86 -4.05
CA LEU A 579 27.84 25.98 -2.78
C LEU A 579 26.53 25.20 -2.87
N LYS A 580 26.37 24.25 -1.95
CA LYS A 580 25.14 23.50 -1.74
C LYS A 580 24.43 24.10 -0.52
N ALA A 581 23.22 24.59 -0.68
CA ALA A 581 22.33 24.96 0.43
C ALA A 581 21.22 23.93 0.51
N ASP A 582 21.07 23.34 1.68
CA ASP A 582 20.16 22.24 1.94
C ASP A 582 19.37 22.54 3.22
N ASN A 583 18.04 22.61 3.13
CA ASN A 583 17.19 22.86 4.30
C ASN A 583 16.42 21.61 4.76
N GLY A 584 16.84 20.42 4.30
CA GLY A 584 16.21 19.15 4.61
C GLY A 584 14.94 18.85 3.79
N ARG A 585 14.37 19.87 3.07
CA ARG A 585 13.26 19.69 2.12
C ARG A 585 13.69 19.91 0.69
N GLU A 586 14.55 20.87 0.47
CA GLU A 586 15.07 21.21 -0.85
C GLU A 586 16.57 21.46 -0.79
N THR A 587 17.23 21.14 -1.89
CA THR A 587 18.65 21.41 -2.12
C THR A 587 18.80 22.35 -3.31
N LYS A 588 19.60 23.40 -3.14
CA LYS A 588 20.06 24.27 -4.24
C LYS A 588 21.57 24.26 -4.33
N LEU A 589 22.05 24.10 -5.56
CA LEU A 589 23.47 24.18 -5.88
C LEU A 589 23.72 25.43 -6.71
N ILE A 590 24.68 26.25 -6.29
CA ILE A 590 25.06 27.46 -6.99
C ILE A 590 26.58 27.54 -7.16
N LYS A 591 27.03 28.04 -8.30
CA LYS A 591 28.46 28.20 -8.62
C LYS A 591 28.94 29.58 -8.22
N THR A 592 30.14 29.64 -7.61
CA THR A 592 30.85 30.89 -7.36
C THR A 592 32.28 30.81 -7.88
N LEU A 593 32.88 31.96 -8.19
CA LEU A 593 34.26 32.09 -8.68
C LEU A 593 35.05 32.97 -7.72
N LYS A 594 36.08 32.41 -7.12
CA LYS A 594 37.09 33.15 -6.35
C LYS A 594 38.18 33.64 -7.29
N LEU A 595 38.39 34.94 -7.27
CA LEU A 595 39.47 35.62 -7.99
C LEU A 595 40.67 35.95 -7.09
N HIS A 596 41.72 36.49 -7.65
CA HIS A 596 42.88 36.96 -6.91
C HIS A 596 42.56 38.13 -5.98
#